data_ecdbf946882225be578848f933a5972b
#
_entry.id   ecdbf946882225be578848f933a5972b
#
_cell.length_a   1.000
_cell.length_b   1.000
_cell.length_c   1.000
_cell.angle_alpha   90.00
_cell.angle_beta   90.00
_cell.angle_gamma   90.00
#
_symmetry.space_group_name_H-M   'P 1'
#
loop_
_entity.id
_entity.type
_entity.pdbx_description
1 polymer ?
#
loop_
_entity_poly.entity_id
_entity_poly.type
_entity_poly.pdbx_seq_one_letter_code
_entity_poly.pdbx_strand_id
1 'polypeptide(L)'
;MNFYFTQEDLLKDYAEKNHWKYVITRPNIIIGVSKGNFMNFVVSLALYASIQKEKQQPLIFPGNEIAWNSIVDHSDALNNARFQIWTSTNENIRNEIFNIHNGDEVKFCNLWPKIEKYNEEHRYNKPRIFD
;
A
#
# COMPACT_ATOMS: atom_id res chain seq x y z
N MET A 1 -1.14 -18.16 -12.74
CA MET A 1 0.14 -18.33 -12.04
C MET A 1 0.63 -16.94 -11.63
N ASN A 2 1.02 -16.73 -10.38
CA ASN A 2 1.49 -15.41 -9.95
C ASN A 2 2.95 -15.24 -10.43
N PHE A 3 3.23 -14.22 -11.24
CA PHE A 3 4.55 -13.96 -11.83
C PHE A 3 5.66 -13.72 -10.79
N TYR A 4 5.31 -13.31 -9.57
CA TYR A 4 6.27 -13.14 -8.48
C TYR A 4 7.01 -14.44 -8.13
N PHE A 5 6.35 -15.60 -8.18
CA PHE A 5 7.03 -16.86 -7.94
C PHE A 5 8.12 -17.16 -8.99
N THR A 6 7.83 -16.86 -10.26
CA THR A 6 8.83 -17.00 -11.33
C THR A 6 10.02 -16.07 -11.12
N GLN A 7 9.79 -14.84 -10.63
CA GLN A 7 10.88 -13.91 -10.31
C GLN A 7 11.71 -14.39 -9.12
N GLU A 8 11.08 -14.94 -8.09
CA GLU A 8 11.79 -15.50 -6.94
C GLU A 8 12.65 -16.71 -7.33
N ASP A 9 12.11 -17.62 -8.15
CA ASP A 9 12.84 -18.78 -8.63
C ASP A 9 14.06 -18.35 -9.47
N LEU A 10 13.87 -17.38 -10.37
CA LEU A 10 14.95 -16.83 -11.16
C LEU A 10 16.04 -16.17 -10.28
N LEU A 11 15.63 -15.39 -9.27
CA LEU A 11 16.57 -14.78 -8.32
C LEU A 11 17.40 -15.85 -7.57
N LYS A 12 16.77 -16.91 -7.11
CA LYS A 12 17.43 -18.02 -6.40
C LYS A 12 18.46 -18.72 -7.29
N ASP A 13 18.08 -19.03 -8.54
CA ASP A 13 18.97 -19.65 -9.51
C ASP A 13 20.20 -18.78 -9.83
N TYR A 14 20.00 -17.47 -10.01
CA TYR A 14 21.10 -16.54 -10.25
C TYR A 14 21.96 -16.35 -9.01
N ALA A 15 21.37 -16.29 -7.83
CA ALA A 15 22.08 -16.16 -6.57
C ALA A 15 23.00 -17.38 -6.33
N GLU A 16 22.51 -18.58 -6.59
CA GLU A 16 23.31 -19.81 -6.49
C GLU A 16 24.48 -19.81 -7.47
N LYS A 17 24.20 -19.54 -8.76
CA LYS A 17 25.24 -19.53 -9.82
C LYS A 17 26.34 -18.49 -9.60
N ASN A 18 26.01 -17.36 -8.99
CA ASN A 18 26.96 -16.25 -8.81
C ASN A 18 27.43 -16.10 -7.35
N HIS A 19 27.06 -17.00 -6.46
CA HIS A 19 27.36 -16.94 -5.03
C HIS A 19 26.87 -15.65 -4.35
N TRP A 20 25.73 -15.12 -4.82
CA TRP A 20 25.08 -13.96 -4.21
C TRP A 20 24.25 -14.36 -2.99
N LYS A 21 24.01 -13.41 -2.14
CA LYS A 21 23.01 -13.50 -1.09
C LYS A 21 21.86 -12.56 -1.41
N TYR A 22 20.65 -12.91 -0.97
CA TYR A 22 19.46 -12.11 -1.22
C TYR A 22 18.59 -12.02 0.04
N VAL A 23 17.71 -11.04 0.04
CA VAL A 23 16.57 -10.95 0.95
C VAL A 23 15.37 -10.55 0.10
N ILE A 24 14.26 -11.26 0.27
CA ILE A 24 13.00 -10.95 -0.39
C ILE A 24 12.06 -10.31 0.62
N THR A 25 11.57 -9.13 0.30
CA THR A 25 10.57 -8.42 1.11
C THR A 25 9.24 -8.44 0.39
N ARG A 26 8.19 -8.87 1.08
CA ARG A 26 6.83 -8.95 0.55
C ARG A 26 5.92 -8.01 1.34
N PRO A 27 5.87 -6.71 0.99
CA PRO A 27 4.90 -5.80 1.56
C PRO A 27 3.52 -6.08 0.98
N ASN A 28 2.48 -5.81 1.77
CA ASN A 28 1.11 -5.73 1.25
C ASN A 28 0.85 -4.31 0.70
N ILE A 29 -0.35 -3.75 0.86
CA ILE A 29 -0.68 -2.40 0.37
C ILE A 29 0.30 -1.38 0.97
N ILE A 30 1.14 -0.79 0.11
CA ILE A 30 2.13 0.20 0.55
C ILE A 30 1.46 1.57 0.65
N ILE A 31 1.56 2.16 1.84
CA ILE A 31 1.08 3.52 2.13
C ILE A 31 2.28 4.46 2.19
N GLY A 32 2.24 5.50 1.38
CA GLY A 32 3.32 6.50 1.35
C GLY A 32 3.08 7.58 0.31
N VAL A 33 3.94 8.60 0.31
CA VAL A 33 3.90 9.72 -0.64
C VAL A 33 4.95 9.51 -1.71
N SER A 34 4.52 9.52 -2.98
CA SER A 34 5.42 9.43 -4.13
C SER A 34 4.91 10.29 -5.28
N LYS A 35 5.78 11.13 -5.84
CA LYS A 35 5.45 11.90 -7.04
C LYS A 35 5.51 11.00 -8.28
N GLY A 36 4.48 11.09 -9.14
CA GLY A 36 4.45 10.36 -10.40
C GLY A 36 4.13 8.87 -10.29
N ASN A 37 3.79 8.36 -9.10
CA ASN A 37 3.34 6.99 -8.94
C ASN A 37 1.81 6.92 -9.10
N PHE A 38 1.37 6.39 -10.23
CA PHE A 38 -0.06 6.20 -10.54
C PHE A 38 -0.70 5.02 -9.78
N MET A 39 0.09 4.10 -9.22
CA MET A 39 -0.38 2.95 -8.44
C MET A 39 -0.38 3.23 -6.93
N ASN A 40 -0.64 4.45 -6.53
CA ASN A 40 -0.71 4.83 -5.12
C ASN A 40 -2.15 4.69 -4.60
N PHE A 41 -2.37 3.76 -3.66
CA PHE A 41 -3.69 3.46 -3.10
C PHE A 41 -4.33 4.70 -2.45
N VAL A 42 -3.57 5.46 -1.65
CA VAL A 42 -4.10 6.64 -0.95
C VAL A 42 -4.49 7.74 -1.93
N VAL A 43 -3.68 7.96 -2.97
CA VAL A 43 -3.99 8.93 -4.03
C VAL A 43 -5.24 8.52 -4.80
N SER A 44 -5.37 7.24 -5.14
CA SER A 44 -6.56 6.72 -5.83
C SER A 44 -7.82 6.88 -4.99
N LEU A 45 -7.73 6.60 -3.69
CA LEU A 45 -8.84 6.77 -2.75
C LEU A 45 -9.22 8.25 -2.58
N ALA A 46 -8.23 9.13 -2.42
CA ALA A 46 -8.45 10.56 -2.29
C ALA A 46 -9.10 11.14 -3.56
N LEU A 47 -8.67 10.70 -4.73
CA LEU A 47 -9.26 11.10 -6.01
C LEU A 47 -10.71 10.62 -6.12
N TYR A 48 -10.99 9.37 -5.78
CA TYR A 48 -12.34 8.81 -5.75
C TYR A 48 -13.24 9.62 -4.81
N ALA A 49 -12.81 9.86 -3.58
CA ALA A 49 -13.55 10.65 -2.61
C ALA A 49 -13.83 12.08 -3.09
N SER A 50 -12.84 12.73 -3.73
CA SER A 50 -12.99 14.07 -4.29
C SER A 50 -14.01 14.12 -5.44
N ILE A 51 -14.01 13.12 -6.31
CA ILE A 51 -14.97 13.00 -7.42
C ILE A 51 -16.39 12.80 -6.88
N GLN A 52 -16.57 11.90 -5.90
CA GLN A 52 -17.89 11.68 -5.30
C GLN A 52 -18.42 12.95 -4.63
N LYS A 53 -17.55 13.66 -3.94
CA LYS A 53 -17.88 14.93 -3.31
C LYS A 53 -18.30 16.00 -4.32
N GLU A 54 -17.56 16.16 -5.40
CA GLU A 54 -17.90 17.12 -6.48
C GLU A 54 -19.25 16.79 -7.13
N LYS A 55 -19.54 15.50 -7.29
CA LYS A 55 -20.83 15.01 -7.82
C LYS A 55 -21.95 15.02 -6.79
N GLN A 56 -21.70 15.42 -5.56
CA GLN A 56 -22.67 15.34 -4.44
C GLN A 56 -23.27 13.94 -4.24
N GLN A 57 -22.44 12.92 -4.47
CA GLN A 57 -22.80 11.52 -4.30
C GLN A 57 -22.18 10.96 -3.00
N PRO A 58 -22.81 9.96 -2.37
CA PRO A 58 -22.25 9.31 -1.21
C PRO A 58 -20.94 8.59 -1.57
N LEU A 59 -20.03 8.51 -0.61
CA LEU A 59 -18.75 7.80 -0.76
C LEU A 59 -18.99 6.29 -0.56
N ILE A 60 -19.53 5.62 -1.57
CA ILE A 60 -19.81 4.18 -1.52
C ILE A 60 -18.48 3.40 -1.56
N PHE A 61 -18.36 2.36 -0.71
CA PHE A 61 -17.21 1.47 -0.75
C PHE A 61 -17.16 0.73 -2.10
N PRO A 62 -16.07 0.83 -2.88
CA PRO A 62 -16.00 0.29 -4.24
C PRO A 62 -15.61 -1.20 -4.27
N GLY A 63 -15.93 -1.97 -3.23
CA GLY A 63 -15.61 -3.38 -3.09
C GLY A 63 -16.87 -4.22 -2.82
N ASN A 64 -16.65 -5.52 -2.64
CA ASN A 64 -17.69 -6.47 -2.26
C ASN A 64 -17.75 -6.67 -0.73
N GLU A 65 -18.71 -7.45 -0.26
CA GLU A 65 -18.91 -7.75 1.16
C GLU A 65 -17.69 -8.49 1.78
N ILE A 66 -17.03 -9.32 1.01
CA ILE A 66 -15.81 -10.03 1.48
C ILE A 66 -14.71 -9.01 1.75
N ALA A 67 -14.43 -8.12 0.80
CA ALA A 67 -13.43 -7.07 0.97
C ALA A 67 -13.77 -6.09 2.11
N TRP A 68 -15.07 -5.80 2.31
CA TRP A 68 -15.56 -4.94 3.38
C TRP A 68 -15.24 -5.50 4.77
N ASN A 69 -15.37 -6.81 4.96
CA ASN A 69 -15.22 -7.48 6.25
C ASN A 69 -13.85 -8.12 6.46
N SER A 70 -13.05 -8.26 5.41
CA SER A 70 -11.72 -8.88 5.51
C SER A 70 -10.74 -7.98 6.24
N ILE A 71 -9.84 -8.61 6.98
CA ILE A 71 -8.68 -7.95 7.56
C ILE A 71 -7.70 -7.63 6.43
N VAL A 72 -7.25 -6.41 6.39
CA VAL A 72 -6.22 -5.92 5.46
C VAL A 72 -5.11 -5.29 6.30
N ASP A 73 -3.90 -5.70 6.06
CA ASP A 73 -2.71 -5.09 6.61
C ASP A 73 -2.11 -4.08 5.62
N HIS A 74 -1.42 -3.12 6.15
CA HIS A 74 -0.76 -2.08 5.38
C HIS A 74 0.73 -2.02 5.73
N SER A 75 1.50 -1.52 4.79
CA SER A 75 2.94 -1.32 4.95
C SER A 75 3.30 0.14 4.74
N ASP A 76 3.92 0.77 5.71
CA ASP A 76 4.46 2.12 5.56
C ASP A 76 5.69 2.12 4.65
N ALA A 77 5.70 2.99 3.64
CA ALA A 77 6.78 3.04 2.65
C ALA A 77 8.15 3.37 3.27
N LEU A 78 8.18 4.23 4.29
CA LEU A 78 9.42 4.60 4.98
C LEU A 78 9.94 3.44 5.84
N ASN A 79 9.05 2.74 6.54
CA ASN A 79 9.43 1.56 7.31
C ASN A 79 9.91 0.43 6.41
N ASN A 80 9.29 0.23 5.25
CA ASN A 80 9.78 -0.70 4.24
C ASN A 80 11.20 -0.35 3.80
N ALA A 81 11.47 0.91 3.46
CA ALA A 81 12.78 1.35 3.04
C ALA A 81 13.84 1.15 4.15
N ARG A 82 13.51 1.50 5.39
CA ARG A 82 14.39 1.27 6.56
C ARG A 82 14.69 -0.20 6.78
N PHE A 83 13.68 -1.05 6.67
CA PHE A 83 13.84 -2.50 6.80
C PHE A 83 14.73 -3.07 5.70
N GLN A 84 14.54 -2.65 4.45
CA GLN A 84 15.36 -3.08 3.31
C GLN A 84 16.83 -2.68 3.48
N ILE A 85 17.10 -1.46 3.95
CA ILE A 85 18.47 -1.01 4.27
C ILE A 85 19.05 -1.88 5.39
N TRP A 86 18.29 -2.10 6.46
CA TRP A 86 18.75 -2.91 7.59
C TRP A 86 19.06 -4.35 7.17
N THR A 87 18.22 -4.99 6.36
CA THR A 87 18.48 -6.35 5.85
C THR A 87 19.68 -6.41 4.93
N SER A 88 19.93 -5.37 4.12
CA SER A 88 21.07 -5.32 3.20
C SER A 88 22.42 -5.17 3.92
N THR A 89 22.42 -4.59 5.11
CA THR A 89 23.63 -4.36 5.93
C THR A 89 23.84 -5.42 7.01
N ASN A 90 22.86 -6.31 7.25
CA ASN A 90 22.94 -7.33 8.28
C ASN A 90 23.41 -8.67 7.71
N GLU A 91 24.63 -9.07 8.04
CA GLU A 91 25.22 -10.31 7.52
C GLU A 91 24.55 -11.59 8.05
N ASN A 92 23.83 -11.53 9.15
CA ASN A 92 23.13 -12.67 9.72
C ASN A 92 21.81 -12.98 9.00
N ILE A 93 21.33 -12.07 8.13
CA ILE A 93 20.09 -12.22 7.36
C ILE A 93 20.45 -12.46 5.91
N ARG A 94 20.44 -13.71 5.50
CA ARG A 94 20.81 -14.13 4.15
C ARG A 94 19.83 -15.19 3.63
N ASN A 95 19.40 -15.04 2.39
CA ASN A 95 18.51 -15.97 1.69
C ASN A 95 17.15 -16.14 2.39
N GLU A 96 16.66 -15.07 3.01
CA GLU A 96 15.42 -15.04 3.79
C GLU A 96 14.31 -14.29 3.07
N ILE A 97 13.07 -14.62 3.44
CA ILE A 97 11.86 -13.99 2.91
C ILE A 97 11.06 -13.41 4.07
N PHE A 98 10.70 -12.14 4.00
CA PHE A 98 9.94 -11.44 5.03
C PHE A 98 8.65 -10.85 4.49
N ASN A 99 7.54 -11.13 5.15
CA ASN A 99 6.34 -10.35 4.98
C ASN A 99 6.47 -9.06 5.81
N ILE A 100 6.18 -7.92 5.19
CA ILE A 100 6.31 -6.61 5.85
C ILE A 100 4.94 -5.97 5.99
N HIS A 101 4.59 -5.61 7.21
CA HIS A 101 3.38 -4.86 7.53
C HIS A 101 3.59 -4.00 8.79
N ASN A 102 2.68 -3.07 9.04
CA ASN A 102 2.78 -2.15 10.20
C ASN A 102 2.45 -2.82 11.54
N GLY A 103 1.90 -4.03 11.54
CA GLY A 103 1.46 -4.74 12.73
C GLY A 103 0.02 -4.42 13.16
N ASP A 104 -0.70 -3.58 12.42
CA ASP A 104 -2.10 -3.27 12.64
C ASP A 104 -3.00 -4.12 11.73
N GLU A 105 -4.17 -4.45 12.24
CA GLU A 105 -5.23 -5.13 11.50
C GLU A 105 -6.37 -4.16 11.24
N VAL A 106 -6.62 -3.88 9.97
CA VAL A 106 -7.65 -2.93 9.55
C VAL A 106 -8.72 -3.65 8.74
N LYS A 107 -10.00 -3.36 9.04
CA LYS A 107 -11.13 -3.75 8.19
C LYS A 107 -11.71 -2.50 7.54
N PHE A 108 -12.12 -2.60 6.28
CA PHE A 108 -12.75 -1.47 5.61
C PHE A 108 -14.06 -1.05 6.27
N CYS A 109 -14.82 -1.97 6.84
CA CYS A 109 -16.03 -1.64 7.62
C CYS A 109 -15.75 -0.68 8.80
N ASN A 110 -14.55 -0.70 9.36
CA ASN A 110 -14.13 0.19 10.44
C ASN A 110 -13.44 1.47 9.94
N LEU A 111 -12.75 1.37 8.82
CA LEU A 111 -11.97 2.47 8.24
C LEU A 111 -12.84 3.41 7.41
N TRP A 112 -13.75 2.85 6.59
CA TRP A 112 -14.53 3.60 5.62
C TRP A 112 -15.40 4.70 6.23
N PRO A 113 -16.12 4.48 7.33
CA PRO A 113 -16.87 5.55 7.99
C PRO A 113 -16.01 6.72 8.45
N LYS A 114 -14.74 6.46 8.79
CA LYS A 114 -13.79 7.51 9.18
C LYS A 114 -13.37 8.35 7.98
N ILE A 115 -13.13 7.68 6.82
CA ILE A 115 -12.80 8.35 5.56
C ILE A 115 -13.98 9.20 5.08
N GLU A 116 -15.19 8.66 5.15
CA GLU A 116 -16.42 9.37 4.78
C GLU A 116 -16.62 10.62 5.63
N LYS A 117 -16.54 10.49 6.95
CA LYS A 117 -16.62 11.60 7.89
C LYS A 117 -15.55 12.67 7.60
N TYR A 118 -14.30 12.27 7.42
CA TYR A 118 -13.23 13.19 7.07
C TYR A 118 -13.51 13.94 5.76
N ASN A 119 -14.02 13.25 4.76
CA ASN A 119 -14.38 13.84 3.46
C ASN A 119 -15.54 14.83 3.57
N GLU A 120 -16.49 14.63 4.48
CA GLU A 120 -17.58 15.55 4.76
C GLU A 120 -17.14 16.79 5.53
N GLU A 121 -16.37 16.62 6.61
CA GLU A 121 -15.90 17.69 7.48
C GLU A 121 -14.94 18.66 6.75
N HIS A 122 -14.09 18.12 5.88
CA HIS A 122 -13.16 18.90 5.07
C HIS A 122 -13.81 19.35 3.75
N ARG A 123 -15.02 19.90 3.82
CA ARG A 123 -15.59 20.65 2.70
C ARG A 123 -14.71 21.89 2.50
N TYR A 124 -13.79 21.79 1.58
CA TYR A 124 -13.02 22.94 1.15
C TYR A 124 -14.00 24.03 0.74
N ASN A 125 -13.97 25.19 1.43
CA ASN A 125 -14.37 26.42 0.78
C ASN A 125 -13.56 26.48 -0.50
N LYS A 126 -14.22 26.34 -1.66
CA LYS A 126 -13.56 26.44 -2.96
C LYS A 126 -12.62 27.63 -2.90
N PRO A 127 -11.30 27.49 -3.10
CA PRO A 127 -10.53 28.63 -3.49
C PRO A 127 -11.19 29.12 -4.79
N ARG A 128 -11.71 30.33 -4.81
CA ARG A 128 -12.14 31.00 -6.03
C ARG A 128 -10.87 31.26 -6.85
N ILE A 129 -10.45 30.29 -7.59
CA ILE A 129 -9.38 30.41 -8.57
C ILE A 129 -10.01 29.93 -9.87
N PHE A 130 -10.08 30.86 -10.79
CA PHE A 130 -10.65 30.86 -12.15
C PHE A 130 -12.04 31.56 -12.23
N ASP A 131 -11.99 32.88 -12.23
CA ASP A 131 -12.77 33.69 -13.16
C ASP A 131 -11.94 33.86 -14.43
#